data_38b9efbfc136dfae8cfc0f7c6f3bceec
#
_entry.id   38b9efbfc136dfae8cfc0f7c6f3bceec
#
_cell.length_a   1.000
_cell.length_b   1.000
_cell.length_c   1.000
_cell.angle_alpha   90.00
_cell.angle_beta   90.00
_cell.angle_gamma   90.00
#
_symmetry.space_group_name_H-M   'P 1'
#
loop_
_entity.id
_entity.type
_entity.pdbx_description
1 polymer ?
#
loop_
_entity_poly.entity_id
_entity_poly.type
_entity_poly.pdbx_seq_one_letter_code
_entity_poly.pdbx_strand_id
1 'polypeptide(L)' 'MADYRAIPQGYMTVGEVAKKMGVTVRALQYYDREGLFCPSAVSEGGRRLYTDKDIIKLHQILSLKSLGFSI' A
#
# COMPACT_ATOMS: atom_id res chain seq x y z
N MET A 1 -15.73 -15.94 16.58
CA MET A 1 -15.78 -14.53 16.44
C MET A 1 -15.79 -14.11 14.99
N ALA A 2 -16.72 -13.30 14.68
CA ALA A 2 -16.74 -12.82 13.31
C ALA A 2 -15.45 -12.07 13.07
N ASP A 3 -14.83 -12.40 12.02
CA ASP A 3 -13.58 -11.79 11.75
C ASP A 3 -13.79 -10.62 10.83
N TYR A 4 -14.34 -9.56 11.40
CA TYR A 4 -14.54 -8.33 10.67
C TYR A 4 -13.21 -7.74 10.19
N ARG A 5 -12.10 -8.30 10.68
CA ARG A 5 -10.79 -7.87 10.26
C ARG A 5 -10.21 -8.78 9.19
N ALA A 6 -10.97 -9.78 8.78
CA ALA A 6 -10.51 -10.65 7.72
C ALA A 6 -10.29 -9.83 6.47
N ILE A 7 -9.17 -10.06 5.83
CA ILE A 7 -8.84 -9.36 4.60
C ILE A 7 -9.39 -10.17 3.44
N PRO A 8 -10.20 -9.57 2.57
CA PRO A 8 -10.69 -10.29 1.40
C PRO A 8 -9.54 -10.87 0.60
N GLN A 9 -9.79 -12.00 -0.02
CA GLN A 9 -8.77 -12.66 -0.82
C GLN A 9 -8.30 -11.71 -1.92
N GLY A 10 -7.00 -11.67 -2.12
CA GLY A 10 -6.41 -10.81 -3.12
C GLY A 10 -6.03 -9.43 -2.63
N TYR A 11 -6.29 -9.14 -1.35
CA TYR A 11 -5.95 -7.84 -0.78
C TYR A 11 -4.91 -7.99 0.32
N MET A 12 -4.17 -6.91 0.54
CA MET A 12 -3.17 -6.82 1.59
C MET A 12 -3.41 -5.57 2.42
N THR A 13 -3.04 -5.62 3.69
CA THR A 13 -3.10 -4.44 4.55
C THR A 13 -1.88 -3.54 4.28
N VAL A 14 -1.94 -2.31 4.77
CA VAL A 14 -0.82 -1.39 4.64
C VAL A 14 0.44 -1.96 5.32
N GLY A 15 0.27 -2.62 6.46
CA GLY A 15 1.40 -3.23 7.16
C GLY A 15 2.04 -4.35 6.35
N GLU A 16 1.22 -5.15 5.68
CA GLU A 16 1.72 -6.23 4.84
C GLU A 16 2.48 -5.69 3.63
N VAL A 17 1.97 -4.63 3.03
CA VAL A 17 2.64 -3.99 1.89
C VAL A 17 3.96 -3.40 2.34
N ALA A 18 3.98 -2.72 3.47
CA ALA A 18 5.20 -2.12 4.00
C ALA A 18 6.27 -3.18 4.21
N LYS A 19 5.89 -4.29 4.82
CA LYS A 19 6.82 -5.37 5.08
C LYS A 19 7.33 -6.01 3.79
N LYS A 20 6.41 -6.26 2.87
CA LYS A 20 6.75 -6.90 1.59
C LYS A 20 7.70 -6.05 0.76
N MET A 21 7.47 -4.75 0.77
CA MET A 21 8.24 -3.84 -0.07
C MET A 21 9.43 -3.21 0.64
N GLY A 22 9.60 -3.50 1.93
CA GLY A 22 10.73 -2.97 2.67
C GLY A 22 10.66 -1.47 2.94
N VAL A 23 9.47 -0.95 3.07
CA VAL A 23 9.25 0.47 3.37
C VAL A 23 8.46 0.59 4.67
N THR A 24 8.35 1.81 5.17
CA THR A 24 7.60 2.04 6.41
C THR A 24 6.13 2.33 6.09
N VAL A 25 5.27 2.06 7.06
CA VAL A 25 3.86 2.41 6.94
C VAL A 25 3.73 3.92 6.78
N ARG A 26 4.57 4.67 7.48
CA ARG A 26 4.56 6.14 7.40
C ARG A 26 4.83 6.61 5.97
N ALA A 27 5.77 5.97 5.28
CA ALA A 27 6.06 6.32 3.89
C ALA A 27 4.85 6.07 3.01
N LEU A 28 4.15 4.95 3.21
CA LEU A 28 2.96 4.64 2.44
C LEU A 28 1.85 5.64 2.72
N GLN A 29 1.71 6.06 3.97
CA GLN A 29 0.71 7.08 4.33
C GLN A 29 1.03 8.41 3.66
N TYR A 30 2.31 8.75 3.60
CA TYR A 30 2.75 9.96 2.94
C TYR A 30 2.41 9.91 1.44
N TYR A 31 2.71 8.80 0.78
CA TYR A 31 2.42 8.65 -0.64
C TYR A 31 0.91 8.74 -0.91
N ASP A 32 0.10 8.17 -0.03
CA ASP A 32 -1.34 8.24 -0.16
C ASP A 32 -1.82 9.69 -0.04
N ARG A 33 -1.31 10.40 0.94
CA ARG A 33 -1.68 11.81 1.16
C ARG A 33 -1.31 12.67 -0.03
N GLU A 34 -0.17 12.38 -0.66
CA GLU A 34 0.31 13.14 -1.81
C GLU A 34 -0.32 12.67 -3.13
N GLY A 35 -1.15 11.65 -3.08
CA GLY A 35 -1.78 11.15 -4.29
C GLY A 35 -0.87 10.34 -5.19
N LEU A 36 0.29 9.93 -4.68
CA LEU A 36 1.27 9.18 -5.47
C LEU A 36 1.00 7.69 -5.48
N PHE A 37 0.50 7.16 -4.38
CA PHE A 37 0.22 5.74 -4.25
C PHE A 37 -0.93 5.56 -3.28
N CYS A 38 -2.10 5.26 -3.83
CA CYS A 38 -3.32 5.14 -3.05
C CYS A 38 -3.79 3.68 -3.03
N PRO A 39 -4.49 3.27 -1.96
CA PRO A 39 -5.00 1.89 -1.91
C PRO A 39 -6.10 1.68 -2.94
N SER A 40 -6.25 0.42 -3.37
CA SER A 40 -7.29 0.06 -4.32
C SER A 40 -8.67 0.05 -3.69
N ALA A 41 -8.74 -0.18 -2.38
CA ALA A 41 -10.01 -0.27 -1.69
C ALA A 41 -9.85 0.14 -0.22
N VAL A 42 -10.97 0.39 0.43
CA VAL A 42 -11.00 0.66 1.85
C VAL A 42 -12.07 -0.23 2.45
N SER A 43 -11.74 -0.96 3.51
CA SER A 43 -12.71 -1.82 4.16
C SER A 43 -13.73 -1.00 4.93
N GLU A 44 -14.78 -1.68 5.42
CA GLU A 44 -15.81 -1.02 6.21
C GLU A 44 -15.25 -0.31 7.43
N GLY A 45 -14.19 -0.85 8.01
CA GLY A 45 -13.56 -0.24 9.17
C GLY A 45 -12.58 0.86 8.85
N GLY A 46 -12.52 1.28 7.59
CA GLY A 46 -11.60 2.33 7.19
C GLY A 46 -10.18 1.84 6.95
N ARG A 47 -9.98 0.55 6.90
CA ARG A 47 -8.65 -0.03 6.68
C ARG A 47 -8.30 0.01 5.19
N ARG A 48 -7.14 0.51 4.87
CA ARG A 48 -6.67 0.59 3.50
C ARG A 48 -6.26 -0.80 3.00
N LEU A 49 -6.70 -1.15 1.80
CA LEU A 49 -6.45 -2.46 1.20
C LEU A 49 -5.76 -2.29 -0.14
N TYR A 50 -4.75 -3.11 -0.36
CA TYR A 50 -3.91 -3.04 -1.56
C TYR A 50 -3.95 -4.35 -2.31
N THR A 51 -3.74 -4.29 -3.62
CA THR A 51 -3.75 -5.48 -4.49
C THR A 51 -2.36 -5.71 -5.07
N ASP A 52 -2.22 -6.81 -5.80
CA ASP A 52 -0.97 -7.09 -6.50
C ASP A 52 -0.63 -5.99 -7.50
N LYS A 53 -1.65 -5.40 -8.12
CA LYS A 53 -1.41 -4.28 -9.05
C LYS A 53 -0.80 -3.10 -8.33
N ASP A 54 -1.21 -2.87 -7.09
CA ASP A 54 -0.65 -1.81 -6.28
C ASP A 54 0.82 -2.09 -5.97
N ILE A 55 1.16 -3.35 -5.74
CA ILE A 55 2.55 -3.72 -5.49
C ILE A 55 3.41 -3.39 -6.70
N ILE A 56 2.93 -3.70 -7.89
CA ILE A 56 3.66 -3.37 -9.12
C ILE A 56 3.86 -1.87 -9.24
N LYS A 57 2.80 -1.10 -8.97
CA LYS A 57 2.86 0.34 -9.05
C LYS A 57 3.85 0.91 -8.04
N LEU A 58 3.82 0.40 -6.81
CA LEU A 58 4.74 0.86 -5.77
C LEU A 58 6.18 0.53 -6.15
N HIS A 59 6.40 -0.64 -6.74
CA HIS A 59 7.72 -1.03 -7.19
C HIS A 59 8.26 -0.03 -8.21
N GLN A 60 7.40 0.42 -9.12
CA GLN A 60 7.79 1.41 -10.10
C GLN A 60 8.16 2.74 -9.46
N ILE A 61 7.37 3.16 -8.47
CA ILE A 61 7.64 4.42 -7.74
C ILE A 61 9.00 4.33 -7.05
N LEU A 62 9.26 3.23 -6.37
CA LEU A 62 10.51 3.05 -5.64
C LEU A 62 11.70 2.96 -6.60
N SER A 63 11.50 2.38 -7.77
CA SER A 63 12.55 2.31 -8.78
C SER A 63 12.94 3.69 -9.28
N LEU A 64 11.96 4.55 -9.51
CA LEU A 64 12.23 5.92 -9.91
C LEU A 64 13.02 6.66 -8.85
N LYS A 65 12.66 6.45 -7.59
CA LYS A 65 13.37 7.07 -6.48
C LYS A 65 14.82 6.59 -6.44
N SER A 66 15.05 5.30 -6.67
CA SER A 66 16.40 4.73 -6.70
C SER A 66 17.24 5.32 -7.81
N LEU A 67 16.61 5.75 -8.89
CA LEU A 67 17.33 6.35 -10.02
C LEU A 67 17.55 7.84 -9.83
N GLY A 68 17.20 8.37 -8.67
CA GLY A 68 17.45 9.77 -8.36
C GLY A 68 16.31 10.71 -8.73
N PHE A 69 15.21 10.20 -9.19
CA PHE A 69 14.06 11.05 -9.47
C PHE A 69 13.36 11.45 -8.19
N SER A 70 12.88 12.67 -8.17
CA SER A 70 12.12 13.18 -7.05
C SER A 70 10.71 12.65 -7.10
N ILE A 71 10.19 12.28 -5.96
CA ILE A 71 8.81 11.81 -5.85
C ILE A 71 7.97 12.94 -5.24
#